data_9cf48e8ab409db56fa293cb0a9c5a130
#
_entry.id   9cf48e8ab409db56fa293cb0a9c5a130
#
_cell.length_a   1.000
_cell.length_b   1.000
_cell.length_c   1.000
_cell.angle_alpha   90.00
_cell.angle_beta   90.00
_cell.angle_gamma   90.00
#
_symmetry.space_group_name_H-M   'P 1'
#
loop_
_entity.id
_entity.type
_entity.pdbx_description
1 polymer ?
#
loop_
_entity_poly.entity_id
_entity_poly.type
_entity_poly.pdbx_seq_one_letter_code
_entity_poly.pdbx_strand_id
1 'polypeptide(L)'
;MKSFKERLQNGEDFKVLATLYSDDPGSAKNGGEKGFVGRGDLVPAFEAAAYKLKKDEISNIIKSEFGYHIIQLIERRGEQINVRHILLKPKVSSTQLMELKSEIEDIAKQITDGKLTFEKATLDFSDDESKNNEGLLISPNSGSSMFIMKDLDPAFYFVIEKMGENEI
;
A
#
# COMPACT_ATOMS: atom_id res chain seq x y z
N MET A 1 11.82 8.38 -6.38
CA MET A 1 11.80 7.46 -7.54
C MET A 1 12.36 8.05 -8.84
N LYS A 2 11.93 9.23 -9.29
CA LYS A 2 12.47 9.82 -10.54
C LYS A 2 14.00 9.92 -10.53
N SER A 3 14.59 10.43 -9.47
CA SER A 3 16.05 10.53 -9.31
C SER A 3 16.77 9.17 -9.35
N PHE A 4 16.17 8.11 -8.80
CA PHE A 4 16.75 6.75 -8.89
C PHE A 4 16.77 6.22 -10.30
N LYS A 5 15.69 6.47 -11.07
CA LYS A 5 15.66 6.08 -12.48
C LYS A 5 16.74 6.80 -13.28
N GLU A 6 16.93 8.09 -13.06
CA GLU A 6 17.99 8.89 -13.69
C GLU A 6 19.39 8.38 -13.31
N ARG A 7 19.63 8.05 -12.04
CA ARG A 7 20.92 7.49 -11.56
C ARG A 7 21.21 6.14 -12.24
N LEU A 8 20.21 5.28 -12.35
CA LEU A 8 20.35 3.99 -13.06
C LEU A 8 20.61 4.18 -14.55
N GLN A 9 19.95 5.13 -15.20
CA GLN A 9 20.18 5.46 -16.60
C GLN A 9 21.59 6.05 -16.86
N ASN A 10 22.15 6.71 -15.86
CA ASN A 10 23.51 7.22 -15.87
C ASN A 10 24.57 6.17 -15.51
N GLY A 11 24.16 4.89 -15.38
CA GLY A 11 25.07 3.76 -15.19
C GLY A 11 25.38 3.43 -13.73
N GLU A 12 24.68 4.00 -12.76
CA GLU A 12 24.84 3.60 -11.36
C GLU A 12 24.35 2.17 -11.12
N ASP A 13 25.08 1.43 -10.28
CA ASP A 13 24.79 0.01 -10.05
C ASP A 13 23.45 -0.20 -9.34
N PHE A 14 22.59 -1.00 -9.97
CA PHE A 14 21.25 -1.30 -9.47
C PHE A 14 21.28 -1.99 -8.10
N LYS A 15 22.22 -2.93 -7.89
CA LYS A 15 22.34 -3.68 -6.64
C LYS A 15 22.69 -2.76 -5.48
N VAL A 16 23.62 -1.83 -5.72
CA VAL A 16 24.02 -0.83 -4.72
C VAL A 16 22.83 0.04 -4.33
N LEU A 17 22.09 0.55 -5.32
CA LEU A 17 20.91 1.38 -5.05
C LEU A 17 19.82 0.58 -4.31
N ALA A 18 19.56 -0.66 -4.72
CA ALA A 18 18.57 -1.50 -4.05
C ALA A 18 18.95 -1.77 -2.60
N THR A 19 20.23 -2.11 -2.34
CA THR A 19 20.71 -2.41 -0.99
C THR A 19 20.62 -1.20 -0.05
N LEU A 20 20.92 0.00 -0.56
CA LEU A 20 20.95 1.21 0.25
C LEU A 20 19.58 1.85 0.47
N TYR A 21 18.66 1.72 -0.49
CA TYR A 21 17.47 2.56 -0.53
C TYR A 21 16.15 1.81 -0.68
N SER A 22 16.17 0.49 -0.97
CA SER A 22 14.92 -0.25 -1.12
C SER A 22 14.24 -0.50 0.22
N ASP A 23 12.94 -0.19 0.28
CA ASP A 23 12.08 -0.48 1.43
C ASP A 23 11.54 -1.94 1.41
N ASP A 24 12.03 -2.82 0.50
CA ASP A 24 11.68 -4.24 0.49
C ASP A 24 12.68 -5.06 1.34
N PRO A 25 12.32 -5.46 2.57
CA PRO A 25 13.23 -6.18 3.45
C PRO A 25 13.61 -7.56 2.91
N GLY A 26 12.77 -8.13 2.03
CA GLY A 26 12.97 -9.48 1.48
C GLY A 26 14.07 -9.53 0.41
N SER A 27 14.31 -8.45 -0.31
CA SER A 27 15.27 -8.44 -1.42
C SER A 27 16.35 -7.35 -1.31
N ALA A 28 16.16 -6.30 -0.53
CA ALA A 28 17.10 -5.18 -0.43
C ALA A 28 18.53 -5.63 -0.16
N LYS A 29 18.72 -6.50 0.84
CA LYS A 29 20.03 -7.03 1.24
C LYS A 29 20.72 -7.87 0.14
N ASN A 30 19.94 -8.39 -0.80
CA ASN A 30 20.41 -9.15 -1.96
C ASN A 30 20.41 -8.31 -3.24
N GLY A 31 20.60 -6.99 -3.14
CA GLY A 31 20.63 -6.08 -4.28
C GLY A 31 19.30 -5.99 -5.03
N GLY A 32 18.19 -6.24 -4.36
CA GLY A 32 16.84 -6.20 -4.90
C GLY A 32 16.40 -7.46 -5.64
N GLU A 33 17.21 -8.51 -5.69
CA GLU A 33 16.94 -9.73 -6.46
C GLU A 33 15.88 -10.61 -5.79
N LYS A 34 14.88 -11.03 -6.58
CA LYS A 34 13.77 -11.89 -6.14
C LYS A 34 14.00 -13.37 -6.43
N GLY A 35 15.00 -13.69 -7.28
CA GLY A 35 15.17 -15.03 -7.83
C GLY A 35 14.18 -15.31 -8.99
N PHE A 36 14.14 -16.57 -9.44
CA PHE A 36 13.19 -16.99 -10.47
C PHE A 36 11.78 -17.10 -9.92
N VAL A 37 10.86 -16.40 -10.56
CA VAL A 37 9.43 -16.36 -10.25
C VAL A 37 8.62 -16.68 -11.50
N GLY A 38 7.49 -17.34 -11.31
CA GLY A 38 6.51 -17.65 -12.35
C GLY A 38 5.41 -16.61 -12.45
N ARG A 39 4.44 -16.89 -13.31
CA ARG A 39 3.21 -16.10 -13.40
C ARG A 39 2.33 -16.35 -12.16
N GLY A 40 1.77 -15.27 -11.63
CA GLY A 40 0.93 -15.29 -10.43
C GLY A 40 1.69 -15.18 -9.11
N ASP A 41 3.05 -15.21 -9.16
CA ASP A 41 3.87 -15.07 -7.95
C ASP A 41 4.08 -13.61 -7.52
N LEU A 42 3.75 -12.67 -8.40
CA LEU A 42 3.97 -11.25 -8.22
C LEU A 42 2.65 -10.47 -8.30
N VAL A 43 2.59 -9.32 -7.66
CA VAL A 43 1.41 -8.45 -7.78
C VAL A 43 1.18 -8.01 -9.24
N PRO A 44 -0.08 -7.92 -9.70
CA PRO A 44 -0.40 -7.78 -11.13
C PRO A 44 0.31 -6.64 -11.85
N ALA A 45 0.38 -5.46 -11.24
CA ALA A 45 1.03 -4.31 -11.84
C ALA A 45 2.55 -4.50 -12.03
N PHE A 46 3.20 -5.12 -11.06
CA PHE A 46 4.62 -5.46 -11.10
C PHE A 46 4.87 -6.55 -12.14
N GLU A 47 4.08 -7.63 -12.12
CA GLU A 47 4.19 -8.74 -13.06
C GLU A 47 4.05 -8.28 -14.51
N ALA A 48 2.97 -7.53 -14.80
CA ALA A 48 2.72 -7.01 -16.12
C ALA A 48 3.87 -6.17 -16.69
N ALA A 49 4.55 -5.41 -15.83
CA ALA A 49 5.73 -4.63 -16.21
C ALA A 49 6.95 -5.52 -16.40
N ALA A 50 7.23 -6.42 -15.45
CA ALA A 50 8.41 -7.29 -15.45
C ALA A 50 8.47 -8.20 -16.68
N TYR A 51 7.32 -8.79 -17.07
CA TYR A 51 7.23 -9.66 -18.25
C TYR A 51 7.41 -8.95 -19.58
N LYS A 52 7.26 -7.62 -19.66
CA LYS A 52 7.51 -6.82 -20.87
C LYS A 52 8.97 -6.46 -21.07
N LEU A 53 9.80 -6.57 -20.03
CA LEU A 53 11.21 -6.18 -20.08
C LEU A 53 12.03 -7.16 -20.89
N LYS A 54 13.02 -6.64 -21.58
CA LYS A 54 14.14 -7.39 -22.14
C LYS A 54 15.22 -7.59 -21.07
N LYS A 55 16.14 -8.53 -21.31
CA LYS A 55 17.28 -8.73 -20.42
C LYS A 55 18.03 -7.41 -20.21
N ASP A 56 18.35 -7.13 -18.96
CA ASP A 56 19.04 -5.94 -18.45
C ASP A 56 18.24 -4.62 -18.60
N GLU A 57 17.04 -4.67 -19.15
CA GLU A 57 16.17 -3.50 -19.28
C GLU A 57 15.58 -3.09 -17.93
N ILE A 58 15.52 -1.77 -17.73
CA ILE A 58 14.96 -1.14 -16.54
C ILE A 58 13.56 -0.60 -16.86
N SER A 59 12.59 -0.89 -16.02
CA SER A 59 11.20 -0.47 -16.17
C SER A 59 11.00 1.04 -16.02
N ASN A 60 9.82 1.49 -16.39
CA ASN A 60 9.27 2.72 -15.85
C ASN A 60 8.97 2.55 -14.36
N ILE A 61 8.61 3.66 -13.69
CA ILE A 61 8.15 3.61 -12.31
C ILE A 61 6.76 2.96 -12.30
N ILE A 62 6.63 1.89 -11.52
CA ILE A 62 5.39 1.11 -11.38
C ILE A 62 4.81 1.38 -10.00
N LYS A 63 3.52 1.68 -9.93
CA LYS A 63 2.78 1.80 -8.66
C LYS A 63 2.07 0.48 -8.37
N SER A 64 2.17 0.01 -7.13
CA SER A 64 1.41 -1.11 -6.57
C SER A 64 0.86 -0.73 -5.20
N GLU A 65 0.13 -1.63 -4.57
CA GLU A 65 -0.31 -1.51 -3.17
C GLU A 65 0.85 -1.36 -2.17
N PHE A 66 2.03 -1.91 -2.49
CA PHE A 66 3.22 -1.80 -1.64
C PHE A 66 4.00 -0.50 -1.80
N GLY A 67 3.72 0.31 -2.83
CA GLY A 67 4.42 1.54 -3.12
C GLY A 67 4.87 1.65 -4.58
N TYR A 68 6.02 2.28 -4.79
CA TYR A 68 6.58 2.53 -6.11
C TYR A 68 7.79 1.63 -6.36
N HIS A 69 7.82 1.00 -7.53
CA HIS A 69 8.89 0.08 -7.93
C HIS A 69 9.62 0.57 -9.16
N ILE A 70 10.92 0.29 -9.22
CA ILE A 70 11.72 0.21 -10.45
C ILE A 70 12.21 -1.24 -10.53
N ILE A 71 12.06 -1.86 -11.70
CA ILE A 71 12.34 -3.28 -11.93
C ILE A 71 13.40 -3.40 -13.00
N GLN A 72 14.31 -4.37 -12.87
CA GLN A 72 15.21 -4.79 -13.94
C GLN A 72 15.09 -6.28 -14.15
N LEU A 73 14.96 -6.70 -15.40
CA LEU A 73 15.02 -8.12 -15.77
C LEU A 73 16.47 -8.58 -15.83
N ILE A 74 16.83 -9.57 -15.03
CA ILE A 74 18.16 -10.18 -15.03
C ILE A 74 18.23 -11.31 -16.07
N GLU A 75 17.27 -12.23 -16.01
CA GLU A 75 17.24 -13.42 -16.85
C GLU A 75 15.81 -13.93 -17.05
N ARG A 76 15.60 -14.63 -18.18
CA ARG A 76 14.35 -15.33 -18.47
C ARG A 76 14.66 -16.80 -18.78
N ARG A 77 13.90 -17.72 -18.18
CA ARG A 77 13.97 -19.16 -18.43
C ARG A 77 12.57 -19.71 -18.69
N GLY A 78 12.21 -19.88 -19.94
CA GLY A 78 10.85 -20.27 -20.30
C GLY A 78 9.82 -19.24 -19.78
N GLU A 79 8.88 -19.71 -18.96
CA GLU A 79 7.85 -18.86 -18.34
C GLU A 79 8.32 -18.19 -17.03
N GLN A 80 9.53 -18.52 -16.53
CA GLN A 80 10.06 -17.89 -15.33
C GLN A 80 10.97 -16.71 -15.66
N ILE A 81 10.93 -15.72 -14.80
CA ILE A 81 11.79 -14.53 -14.86
C ILE A 81 12.55 -14.36 -13.56
N ASN A 82 13.83 -14.00 -13.67
CA ASN A 82 14.60 -13.50 -12.54
C ASN A 82 14.69 -11.98 -12.66
N VAL A 83 14.21 -11.29 -11.64
CA VAL A 83 14.16 -9.83 -11.61
C VAL A 83 14.77 -9.30 -10.33
N ARG A 84 15.25 -8.06 -10.38
CA ARG A 84 15.55 -7.24 -9.20
C ARG A 84 14.73 -5.97 -9.22
N HIS A 85 14.46 -5.43 -8.04
CA HIS A 85 13.67 -4.23 -7.91
C HIS A 85 14.14 -3.32 -6.77
N ILE A 86 13.76 -2.06 -6.88
CA ILE A 86 13.84 -1.07 -5.81
C ILE A 86 12.40 -0.71 -5.47
N LEU A 87 12.00 -0.94 -4.23
CA LEU A 87 10.73 -0.49 -3.69
C LEU A 87 10.94 0.79 -2.89
N LEU A 88 10.14 1.81 -3.11
CA LEU A 88 10.01 2.94 -2.18
C LEU A 88 8.56 3.07 -1.73
N LYS A 89 8.36 3.01 -0.42
CA LYS A 89 7.07 3.26 0.21
C LYS A 89 6.89 4.77 0.41
N PRO A 90 5.71 5.33 0.12
CA PRO A 90 5.42 6.71 0.50
C PRO A 90 5.59 6.87 2.00
N LYS A 91 6.39 7.83 2.41
CA LYS A 91 6.54 8.20 3.83
C LYS A 91 5.63 9.40 4.07
N VAL A 92 4.64 9.20 4.92
CA VAL A 92 3.83 10.32 5.42
C VAL A 92 4.68 11.06 6.44
N SER A 93 4.84 12.38 6.27
CA SER A 93 5.59 13.19 7.22
C SER A 93 4.80 13.31 8.54
N SER A 94 5.51 13.54 9.65
CA SER A 94 4.85 13.79 10.95
C SER A 94 3.90 14.99 10.88
N THR A 95 4.22 16.01 10.11
CA THR A 95 3.36 17.18 9.87
C THR A 95 2.06 16.75 9.18
N GLN A 96 2.15 15.98 8.10
CA GLN A 96 0.95 15.47 7.40
C GLN A 96 0.09 14.56 8.30
N LEU A 97 0.72 13.75 9.16
CA LEU A 97 -0.02 12.94 10.14
C LEU A 97 -0.75 13.81 11.17
N MET A 98 -0.12 14.90 11.63
CA MET A 98 -0.76 15.85 12.54
C MET A 98 -1.92 16.60 11.89
N GLU A 99 -1.75 17.02 10.64
CA GLU A 99 -2.81 17.67 9.85
C GLU A 99 -4.01 16.76 9.67
N LEU A 100 -3.78 15.50 9.21
CA LEU A 100 -4.84 14.50 9.05
C LEU A 100 -5.52 14.15 10.37
N LYS A 101 -4.75 14.06 11.47
CA LYS A 101 -5.32 13.83 12.80
C LYS A 101 -6.24 14.96 13.21
N SER A 102 -5.80 16.22 13.04
CA SER A 102 -6.62 17.39 13.35
C SER A 102 -7.90 17.43 12.51
N GLU A 103 -7.81 17.06 11.22
CA GLU A 103 -8.97 17.00 10.33
C GLU A 103 -9.98 15.94 10.80
N ILE A 104 -9.52 14.75 11.19
CA ILE A 104 -10.40 13.69 11.73
C ILE A 104 -11.04 14.13 13.05
N GLU A 105 -10.28 14.76 13.95
CA GLU A 105 -10.80 15.28 15.22
C GLU A 105 -11.87 16.36 15.02
N ASP A 106 -11.69 17.24 14.02
CA ASP A 106 -12.68 18.26 13.66
C ASP A 106 -13.97 17.64 13.07
N ILE A 107 -13.84 16.61 12.23
CA ILE A 107 -14.99 15.87 11.69
C ILE A 107 -15.75 15.18 12.83
N ALA A 108 -15.07 14.46 13.71
CA ALA A 108 -15.67 13.79 14.86
C ALA A 108 -16.42 14.79 15.76
N LYS A 109 -15.83 15.96 15.99
CA LYS A 109 -16.48 17.04 16.76
C LYS A 109 -17.74 17.56 16.06
N GLN A 110 -17.73 17.75 14.74
CA GLN A 110 -18.91 18.19 13.99
C GLN A 110 -20.05 17.16 14.10
N ILE A 111 -19.72 15.86 14.09
CA ILE A 111 -20.70 14.79 14.26
C ILE A 111 -21.26 14.84 15.69
N THR A 112 -20.41 14.90 16.69
CA THR A 112 -20.80 14.97 18.12
C THR A 112 -21.65 16.21 18.42
N ASP A 113 -21.33 17.35 17.80
CA ASP A 113 -22.10 18.60 17.90
C ASP A 113 -23.44 18.57 17.12
N GLY A 114 -23.73 17.49 16.38
CA GLY A 114 -24.93 17.34 15.54
C GLY A 114 -24.95 18.24 14.30
N LYS A 115 -23.80 18.80 13.89
CA LYS A 115 -23.67 19.65 12.69
C LYS A 115 -23.51 18.83 11.41
N LEU A 116 -23.03 17.61 11.54
CA LEU A 116 -22.78 16.66 10.47
C LEU A 116 -23.27 15.28 10.90
N THR A 117 -23.90 14.51 10.02
CA THR A 117 -24.20 13.11 10.31
C THR A 117 -23.02 12.22 9.97
N PHE A 118 -22.90 11.05 10.61
CA PHE A 118 -21.83 10.11 10.35
C PHE A 118 -21.84 9.63 8.89
N GLU A 119 -23.02 9.33 8.35
CA GLU A 119 -23.22 8.87 6.97
C GLU A 119 -22.75 9.92 5.96
N LYS A 120 -23.03 11.20 6.24
CA LYS A 120 -22.57 12.28 5.38
C LYS A 120 -21.07 12.50 5.50
N ALA A 121 -20.52 12.38 6.71
CA ALA A 121 -19.08 12.46 6.93
C ALA A 121 -18.34 11.37 6.16
N THR A 122 -18.81 10.12 6.22
CA THR A 122 -18.22 9.01 5.48
C THR A 122 -18.29 9.23 3.97
N LEU A 123 -19.41 9.70 3.45
CA LEU A 123 -19.57 9.97 2.02
C LEU A 123 -18.60 11.06 1.51
N ASP A 124 -18.45 12.13 2.29
CA ASP A 124 -17.70 13.33 1.88
C ASP A 124 -16.19 13.17 2.12
N PHE A 125 -15.77 12.48 3.19
CA PHE A 125 -14.37 12.48 3.65
C PHE A 125 -13.69 11.11 3.66
N SER A 126 -14.43 9.99 3.63
CA SER A 126 -13.81 8.66 3.70
C SER A 126 -13.17 8.23 2.38
N ASP A 127 -11.98 7.67 2.46
CA ASP A 127 -11.31 6.97 1.36
C ASP A 127 -11.64 5.46 1.32
N ASP A 128 -12.33 4.94 2.33
CA ASP A 128 -12.70 3.53 2.44
C ASP A 128 -13.88 3.18 1.52
N GLU A 129 -13.91 1.94 1.03
CA GLU A 129 -14.97 1.45 0.16
C GLU A 129 -16.35 1.46 0.82
N SER A 130 -16.40 1.34 2.16
CA SER A 130 -17.63 1.41 2.95
C SER A 130 -18.35 2.76 2.88
N LYS A 131 -17.69 3.81 2.38
CA LYS A 131 -18.33 5.12 2.17
C LYS A 131 -19.61 5.04 1.33
N ASN A 132 -19.68 4.10 0.39
CA ASN A 132 -20.86 3.88 -0.45
C ASN A 132 -21.99 3.14 0.27
N ASN A 133 -21.72 2.68 1.49
CA ASN A 133 -22.63 2.00 2.39
C ASN A 133 -22.73 2.74 3.75
N GLU A 134 -22.68 4.06 3.71
CA GLU A 134 -22.84 4.93 4.88
C GLU A 134 -21.79 4.67 5.99
N GLY A 135 -20.63 4.12 5.61
CA GLY A 135 -19.56 3.74 6.55
C GLY A 135 -19.76 2.37 7.23
N LEU A 136 -20.83 1.65 6.87
CA LEU A 136 -21.13 0.35 7.46
C LEU A 136 -20.16 -0.71 6.94
N LEU A 137 -19.39 -1.31 7.84
CA LEU A 137 -18.49 -2.40 7.51
C LEU A 137 -19.27 -3.69 7.28
N ILE A 138 -18.92 -4.42 6.24
CA ILE A 138 -19.49 -5.72 5.92
C ILE A 138 -18.43 -6.80 6.10
N SER A 139 -18.75 -7.82 6.87
CA SER A 139 -17.88 -8.99 7.08
C SER A 139 -17.72 -9.76 5.77
N PRO A 140 -16.48 -9.95 5.27
CA PRO A 140 -16.26 -10.71 4.03
C PRO A 140 -16.63 -12.19 4.18
N ASN A 141 -16.67 -12.71 5.41
CA ASN A 141 -16.97 -14.10 5.69
C ASN A 141 -18.48 -14.39 5.75
N SER A 142 -19.27 -13.44 6.24
CA SER A 142 -20.71 -13.65 6.48
C SER A 142 -21.61 -12.79 5.58
N GLY A 143 -21.06 -11.76 4.92
CA GLY A 143 -21.84 -10.76 4.20
C GLY A 143 -22.74 -9.89 5.09
N SER A 144 -22.57 -9.97 6.41
CA SER A 144 -23.36 -9.24 7.41
C SER A 144 -22.56 -8.06 7.96
N SER A 145 -23.27 -7.03 8.42
CA SER A 145 -22.68 -5.92 9.19
C SER A 145 -22.46 -6.27 10.66
N MET A 146 -22.86 -7.49 11.07
CA MET A 146 -22.60 -7.98 12.42
C MET A 146 -21.27 -8.75 12.45
N PHE A 147 -20.39 -8.35 13.33
CA PHE A 147 -19.09 -8.99 13.56
C PHE A 147 -19.06 -9.73 14.88
N ILE A 148 -18.39 -10.87 14.90
CA ILE A 148 -17.99 -11.50 16.15
C ILE A 148 -16.72 -10.74 16.61
N MET A 149 -16.72 -10.21 17.82
CA MET A 149 -15.65 -9.35 18.33
C MET A 149 -14.23 -9.91 18.14
N LYS A 150 -14.05 -11.23 18.31
CA LYS A 150 -12.75 -11.92 18.11
C LYS A 150 -12.27 -11.98 16.67
N ASP A 151 -13.16 -11.72 15.69
CA ASP A 151 -12.83 -11.76 14.26
C ASP A 151 -12.47 -10.37 13.73
N LEU A 152 -12.55 -9.34 14.58
CA LEU A 152 -12.11 -7.98 14.26
C LEU A 152 -10.58 -7.87 14.34
N ASP A 153 -10.02 -6.95 13.53
CA ASP A 153 -8.63 -6.55 13.69
C ASP A 153 -8.38 -6.08 15.14
N PRO A 154 -7.29 -6.50 15.79
CA PRO A 154 -6.99 -6.12 17.16
C PRO A 154 -7.04 -4.62 17.44
N ALA A 155 -6.67 -3.77 16.47
CA ALA A 155 -6.72 -2.32 16.61
C ALA A 155 -8.17 -1.82 16.77
N PHE A 156 -9.11 -2.37 15.99
CA PHE A 156 -10.53 -2.08 16.13
C PHE A 156 -11.12 -2.68 17.41
N TYR A 157 -10.76 -3.92 17.73
CA TYR A 157 -11.25 -4.60 18.93
C TYR A 157 -11.03 -3.78 20.21
N PHE A 158 -9.79 -3.33 20.44
CA PHE A 158 -9.44 -2.57 21.65
C PHE A 158 -10.15 -1.23 21.81
N VAL A 159 -10.58 -0.66 20.70
CA VAL A 159 -11.34 0.60 20.71
C VAL A 159 -12.83 0.29 20.93
N ILE A 160 -13.41 -0.56 20.09
CA ILE A 160 -14.85 -0.87 20.08
C ILE A 160 -15.31 -1.52 21.40
N GLU A 161 -14.47 -2.36 22.03
CA GLU A 161 -14.79 -2.98 23.33
C GLU A 161 -15.13 -1.96 24.42
N LYS A 162 -14.60 -0.75 24.30
CA LYS A 162 -14.77 0.34 25.28
C LYS A 162 -15.81 1.38 24.89
N MET A 163 -16.25 1.33 23.63
CA MET A 163 -17.22 2.29 23.10
C MET A 163 -18.65 1.90 23.48
N GLY A 164 -19.46 2.89 23.80
CA GLY A 164 -20.89 2.77 23.91
C GLY A 164 -21.59 2.79 22.56
N GLU A 165 -22.87 2.46 22.56
CA GLU A 165 -23.71 2.57 21.37
C GLU A 165 -23.82 4.03 20.91
N ASN A 166 -23.58 4.31 19.63
CA ASN A 166 -23.52 5.64 19.01
C ASN A 166 -22.37 6.55 19.51
N GLU A 167 -21.34 5.99 20.13
CA GLU A 167 -20.12 6.72 20.50
C GLU A 167 -19.16 6.79 19.30
N ILE A 168 -18.43 7.92 19.19
CA ILE A 168 -17.46 8.21 18.13
C ILE A 168 -16.09 8.44 18.74
#